data_17d3a54553f2ba8f6e1b70fe03e21e88
#
_entry.id   17d3a54553f2ba8f6e1b70fe03e21e88
#
_cell.length_a   1.000
_cell.length_b   1.000
_cell.length_c   1.000
_cell.angle_alpha   90.00
_cell.angle_beta   90.00
_cell.angle_gamma   90.00
#
_symmetry.space_group_name_H-M   'P 1'
#
loop_
_entity.id
_entity.type
_entity.pdbx_description
1 polymer ?
#
loop_
_entity_poly.entity_id
_entity_poly.type
_entity_poly.pdbx_seq_one_letter_code
_entity_poly.pdbx_strand_id
1 'polypeptide(L)'
;QANLNNISIGSKLFMRQQDGKFTLDETDDFKKMEDKFTFGNLRIYMLQANNVYLNNNRSLGNYTSLKEALASKKILVTEMGGGNVNNLEIENVSNDTIMILAGEVVAGGKQDRVMGQDVLLKPHSGKVQVSVFCVEHGRWTPNGTGYQFTGYSGVTTGSVRKQAVVG
;
A
#
# COMPACT_ATOMS: atom_id res chain seq x y z
N GLN A 1 2.07 16.06 12.09
CA GLN A 1 3.27 16.29 11.27
C GLN A 1 4.37 15.37 11.76
N ALA A 2 4.87 14.47 10.90
CA ALA A 2 5.99 13.60 11.25
C ALA A 2 7.24 14.46 11.51
N ASN A 3 7.89 14.24 12.65
CA ASN A 3 9.15 14.91 12.95
C ASN A 3 10.28 14.22 12.17
N LEU A 4 10.57 14.72 10.97
CA LEU A 4 11.58 14.16 10.08
C LEU A 4 13.03 14.35 10.56
N ASN A 5 13.26 15.10 11.63
CA ASN A 5 14.59 15.27 12.24
C ASN A 5 15.18 13.94 12.77
N ASN A 6 14.35 12.92 12.93
CA ASN A 6 14.75 11.60 13.44
C ASN A 6 14.83 10.52 12.35
N ILE A 7 14.81 10.91 11.08
CA ILE A 7 15.00 10.01 9.95
C ILE A 7 16.42 10.18 9.42
N SER A 8 17.07 9.07 9.14
CA SER A 8 18.41 9.05 8.56
C SER A 8 18.45 8.24 7.26
N ILE A 9 19.37 8.59 6.39
CA ILE A 9 19.70 7.79 5.20
C ILE A 9 20.92 6.94 5.55
N GLY A 10 20.75 5.61 5.52
CA GLY A 10 21.76 4.72 6.08
C GLY A 10 21.90 4.93 7.59
N SER A 11 23.11 5.20 8.09
CA SER A 11 23.41 5.44 9.51
C SER A 11 23.50 6.91 9.89
N LYS A 12 23.24 7.84 8.98
CA LYS A 12 23.39 9.30 9.17
C LYS A 12 22.10 10.05 8.90
N LEU A 13 21.96 11.20 9.56
CA LEU A 13 20.86 12.12 9.34
C LEU A 13 21.19 13.02 8.14
N PHE A 14 20.39 12.97 7.08
CA PHE A 14 20.62 13.72 5.86
C PHE A 14 19.51 14.71 5.53
N MET A 15 18.52 14.85 6.39
CA MET A 15 17.44 15.82 6.19
C MET A 15 17.48 16.89 7.26
N ARG A 16 17.52 18.13 6.79
CA ARG A 16 17.45 19.31 7.63
C ARG A 16 16.15 20.05 7.35
N GLN A 17 15.42 20.43 8.37
CA GLN A 17 14.27 21.32 8.24
C GLN A 17 14.71 22.75 8.51
N GLN A 18 14.55 23.61 7.53
CA GLN A 18 14.75 25.05 7.66
C GLN A 18 13.54 25.76 7.02
N ASP A 19 12.93 26.69 7.76
CA ASP A 19 11.79 27.50 7.31
C ASP A 19 10.61 26.67 6.75
N GLY A 20 10.33 25.53 7.36
CA GLY A 20 9.25 24.63 6.93
C GLY A 20 9.56 23.80 5.68
N LYS A 21 10.75 23.94 5.09
CA LYS A 21 11.22 23.13 3.97
C LYS A 21 12.21 22.08 4.43
N PHE A 22 12.11 20.90 3.83
CA PHE A 22 13.09 19.85 4.02
C PHE A 22 14.14 19.93 2.93
N THR A 23 15.41 20.03 3.32
CA THR A 23 16.55 19.98 2.41
C THR A 23 17.39 18.74 2.70
N LEU A 24 17.88 18.09 1.66
CA LEU A 24 18.90 17.06 1.80
C LEU A 24 20.22 17.72 2.23
N ASP A 25 20.86 17.17 3.27
CA ASP A 25 22.19 17.56 3.66
C ASP A 25 23.20 16.76 2.81
N GLU A 26 23.70 17.40 1.74
CA GLU A 26 24.66 16.80 0.81
C GLU A 26 26.07 16.78 1.45
N THR A 27 26.27 15.87 2.39
CA THR A 27 27.60 15.63 2.97
C THR A 27 28.46 14.78 2.03
N ASP A 28 29.79 14.78 2.22
CA ASP A 28 30.71 13.96 1.43
C ASP A 28 30.40 12.43 1.53
N ASP A 29 29.83 12.02 2.64
CA ASP A 29 29.39 10.63 2.82
C ASP A 29 28.15 10.32 1.98
N PHE A 30 27.27 11.28 1.78
CA PHE A 30 26.11 11.14 0.90
C PHE A 30 26.56 10.97 -0.55
N LYS A 31 27.51 11.77 -1.02
CA LYS A 31 28.08 11.65 -2.36
C LYS A 31 28.74 10.29 -2.60
N LYS A 32 29.42 9.73 -1.61
CA LYS A 32 30.01 8.39 -1.70
C LYS A 32 28.95 7.26 -1.74
N MET A 33 27.76 7.49 -1.16
CA MET A 33 26.66 6.54 -1.23
C MET A 33 25.87 6.67 -2.53
N GLU A 34 25.90 7.82 -3.18
CA GLU A 34 25.11 8.12 -4.38
C GLU A 34 25.39 7.14 -5.51
N ASP A 35 26.66 6.83 -5.77
CA ASP A 35 27.07 5.88 -6.83
C ASP A 35 26.54 4.46 -6.60
N LYS A 36 26.44 4.05 -5.33
CA LYS A 36 26.01 2.70 -4.97
C LYS A 36 24.52 2.43 -5.23
N PHE A 37 23.70 3.48 -5.21
CA PHE A 37 22.24 3.39 -5.34
C PHE A 37 21.72 4.14 -6.56
N THR A 38 22.61 4.41 -7.52
CA THR A 38 22.28 5.08 -8.78
C THR A 38 22.33 4.09 -9.93
N PHE A 39 21.28 4.06 -10.75
CA PHE A 39 21.21 3.26 -11.96
C PHE A 39 20.55 4.08 -13.08
N GLY A 40 21.35 4.53 -14.04
CA GLY A 40 20.90 5.46 -15.09
C GLY A 40 20.31 6.75 -14.48
N ASN A 41 19.03 7.01 -14.76
CA ASN A 41 18.31 8.17 -14.24
C ASN A 41 17.60 7.91 -12.91
N LEU A 42 17.73 6.69 -12.35
CA LEU A 42 17.11 6.31 -11.07
C LEU A 42 18.13 6.48 -9.95
N ARG A 43 17.73 7.21 -8.90
CA ARG A 43 18.44 7.31 -7.62
C ARG A 43 17.55 6.83 -6.50
N ILE A 44 18.08 5.94 -5.68
CA ILE A 44 17.33 5.37 -4.54
C ILE A 44 17.94 5.90 -3.25
N TYR A 45 17.11 6.59 -2.47
CA TYR A 45 17.45 7.10 -1.15
C TYR A 45 16.78 6.23 -0.08
N MET A 46 17.58 5.46 0.67
CA MET A 46 17.05 4.65 1.75
C MET A 46 16.89 5.50 3.02
N LEU A 47 15.66 5.63 3.50
CA LEU A 47 15.34 6.28 4.76
C LEU A 47 15.21 5.21 5.85
N GLN A 48 15.98 5.37 6.93
CA GLN A 48 15.89 4.48 8.09
C GLN A 48 15.46 5.30 9.31
N ALA A 49 14.37 4.87 9.93
CA ALA A 49 13.91 5.47 11.18
C ALA A 49 14.84 5.07 12.34
N ASN A 50 15.24 6.05 13.13
CA ASN A 50 15.98 5.80 14.36
C ASN A 50 15.04 5.41 15.53
N ASN A 51 15.61 4.99 16.65
CA ASN A 51 14.84 4.54 17.81
C ASN A 51 13.94 5.64 18.40
N VAL A 52 14.32 6.90 18.29
CA VAL A 52 13.48 8.03 18.77
C VAL A 52 12.23 8.14 17.93
N TYR A 53 12.35 8.08 16.61
CA TYR A 53 11.21 8.07 15.71
C TYR A 53 10.30 6.87 15.95
N LEU A 54 10.87 5.65 16.05
CA LEU A 54 10.12 4.43 16.29
C LEU A 54 9.37 4.47 17.62
N ASN A 55 10.01 4.97 18.69
CA ASN A 55 9.38 5.10 20.01
C ASN A 55 8.21 6.10 20.00
N ASN A 56 8.42 7.26 19.36
CA ASN A 56 7.38 8.30 19.27
C ASN A 56 6.17 7.87 18.43
N ASN A 57 6.35 6.89 17.54
CA ASN A 57 5.31 6.40 16.65
C ASN A 57 4.74 5.03 17.06
N ARG A 58 5.14 4.47 18.20
CA ARG A 58 4.59 3.20 18.72
C ARG A 58 3.08 3.22 18.91
N SER A 59 2.51 4.37 19.20
CA SER A 59 1.06 4.55 19.38
C SER A 59 0.27 4.47 18.06
N LEU A 60 0.91 4.53 16.91
CA LEU A 60 0.25 4.40 15.61
C LEU A 60 -0.26 2.98 15.35
N GLY A 61 0.15 2.02 16.18
CA GLY A 61 -0.28 0.63 16.08
C GLY A 61 0.45 -0.18 15.01
N ASN A 62 0.02 -1.42 14.87
CA ASN A 62 0.55 -2.32 13.85
C ASN A 62 -0.31 -2.23 12.60
N TYR A 63 0.35 -2.07 11.46
CA TYR A 63 -0.29 -2.11 10.15
C TYR A 63 0.04 -3.43 9.48
N THR A 64 -1.00 -4.07 8.95
CA THR A 64 -0.89 -5.29 8.14
C THR A 64 -1.16 -4.91 6.69
N SER A 65 -0.32 -5.33 5.75
CA SER A 65 -0.55 -5.13 4.32
C SER A 65 -1.71 -5.98 3.81
N LEU A 66 -2.33 -5.58 2.68
CA LEU A 66 -3.38 -6.38 2.03
C LEU A 66 -2.91 -7.82 1.75
N LYS A 67 -1.67 -7.98 1.25
CA LYS A 67 -1.07 -9.28 0.99
C LYS A 67 -1.04 -10.18 2.23
N GLU A 68 -0.52 -9.65 3.33
CA GLU A 68 -0.43 -10.38 4.59
C GLU A 68 -1.81 -10.66 5.20
N ALA A 69 -2.73 -9.70 5.10
CA ALA A 69 -4.09 -9.83 5.61
C ALA A 69 -4.87 -10.93 4.87
N LEU A 70 -4.73 -11.04 3.55
CA LEU A 70 -5.32 -12.12 2.76
C LEU A 70 -4.70 -13.47 3.14
N ALA A 71 -3.37 -13.56 3.19
CA ALA A 71 -2.65 -14.79 3.52
C ALA A 71 -3.00 -15.32 4.93
N SER A 72 -3.20 -14.43 5.89
CA SER A 72 -3.53 -14.76 7.28
C SER A 72 -5.04 -14.76 7.59
N LYS A 73 -5.88 -14.58 6.57
CA LYS A 73 -7.35 -14.55 6.69
C LYS A 73 -7.87 -13.48 7.69
N LYS A 74 -7.16 -12.37 7.77
CA LYS A 74 -7.52 -11.20 8.59
C LYS A 74 -8.52 -10.27 7.90
N ILE A 75 -8.71 -10.44 6.59
CA ILE A 75 -9.60 -9.65 5.76
C ILE A 75 -10.51 -10.56 4.93
N LEU A 76 -11.76 -10.17 4.80
CA LEU A 76 -12.71 -10.77 3.89
C LEU A 76 -12.97 -9.81 2.74
N VAL A 77 -12.83 -10.28 1.52
CA VAL A 77 -13.05 -9.48 0.30
C VAL A 77 -14.08 -10.22 -0.54
N THR A 78 -15.22 -9.60 -0.81
CA THR A 78 -16.35 -10.23 -1.50
C THR A 78 -16.93 -9.33 -2.58
N GLU A 79 -17.49 -9.94 -3.62
CA GLU A 79 -18.28 -9.18 -4.60
C GLU A 79 -19.58 -8.68 -3.95
N MET A 80 -19.99 -7.49 -4.34
CA MET A 80 -21.29 -6.96 -3.99
C MET A 80 -22.37 -7.63 -4.84
N GLY A 81 -23.53 -7.92 -4.22
CA GLY A 81 -24.70 -8.42 -4.94
C GLY A 81 -25.22 -7.45 -6.01
N GLY A 82 -26.04 -7.95 -6.93
CA GLY A 82 -26.70 -7.10 -7.93
C GLY A 82 -25.88 -6.73 -9.17
N GLY A 83 -24.73 -7.41 -9.40
CA GLY A 83 -23.92 -7.18 -10.62
C GLY A 83 -23.04 -5.93 -10.57
N ASN A 84 -22.84 -5.33 -9.40
CA ASN A 84 -21.93 -4.21 -9.24
C ASN A 84 -20.48 -4.69 -9.43
N VAL A 85 -19.86 -4.25 -10.52
CA VAL A 85 -18.48 -4.64 -10.90
C VAL A 85 -17.43 -3.63 -10.47
N ASN A 86 -17.85 -2.43 -10.07
CA ASN A 86 -16.97 -1.32 -9.76
C ASN A 86 -16.66 -1.19 -8.25
N ASN A 87 -17.31 -2.01 -7.43
CA ASN A 87 -17.11 -1.99 -5.98
C ASN A 87 -17.01 -3.40 -5.42
N LEU A 88 -16.18 -3.55 -4.38
CA LEU A 88 -16.12 -4.73 -3.54
C LEU A 88 -16.52 -4.37 -2.12
N GLU A 89 -17.01 -5.35 -1.39
CA GLU A 89 -17.22 -5.28 0.04
C GLU A 89 -16.04 -5.91 0.74
N ILE A 90 -15.42 -5.16 1.65
CA ILE A 90 -14.24 -5.57 2.38
C ILE A 90 -14.50 -5.44 3.87
N GLU A 91 -14.10 -6.44 4.64
CA GLU A 91 -14.24 -6.45 6.10
C GLU A 91 -12.95 -6.88 6.77
N ASN A 92 -12.44 -6.06 7.69
CA ASN A 92 -11.34 -6.43 8.56
C ASN A 92 -11.88 -7.18 9.79
N VAL A 93 -11.58 -8.46 9.90
CA VAL A 93 -12.01 -9.32 10.99
C VAL A 93 -10.94 -9.51 12.08
N SER A 94 -9.85 -8.74 12.01
CA SER A 94 -8.70 -8.82 12.91
C SER A 94 -8.59 -7.63 13.86
N ASN A 95 -7.66 -7.74 14.81
CA ASN A 95 -7.30 -6.66 15.73
C ASN A 95 -6.24 -5.68 15.15
N ASP A 96 -5.73 -5.93 13.95
CA ASP A 96 -4.74 -5.06 13.31
C ASP A 96 -5.43 -4.00 12.45
N THR A 97 -4.76 -2.89 12.20
CA THR A 97 -5.15 -1.97 11.13
C THR A 97 -4.64 -2.50 9.81
N ILE A 98 -5.51 -2.70 8.83
CA ILE A 98 -5.12 -3.18 7.50
C ILE A 98 -4.97 -1.98 6.56
N MET A 99 -3.82 -1.91 5.89
CA MET A 99 -3.53 -0.91 4.87
C MET A 99 -3.65 -1.53 3.48
N ILE A 100 -4.49 -0.92 2.66
CA ILE A 100 -4.71 -1.26 1.25
C ILE A 100 -4.25 -0.07 0.42
N LEU A 101 -3.43 -0.32 -0.59
CA LEU A 101 -2.96 0.73 -1.49
C LEU A 101 -3.65 0.65 -2.84
N ALA A 102 -3.93 1.82 -3.42
CA ALA A 102 -4.41 1.91 -4.79
C ALA A 102 -3.45 1.20 -5.75
N GLY A 103 -4.01 0.41 -6.65
CA GLY A 103 -3.23 -0.40 -7.59
C GLY A 103 -2.85 -1.79 -7.12
N GLU A 104 -3.11 -2.17 -5.88
CA GLU A 104 -3.00 -3.57 -5.44
C GLU A 104 -4.08 -4.43 -6.10
N VAL A 105 -3.74 -5.68 -6.41
CA VAL A 105 -4.61 -6.60 -7.13
C VAL A 105 -5.04 -7.75 -6.24
N VAL A 106 -6.35 -7.93 -6.08
CA VAL A 106 -6.95 -9.11 -5.46
C VAL A 106 -7.43 -10.07 -6.52
N ALA A 107 -7.08 -11.34 -6.32
CA ALA A 107 -7.43 -12.43 -7.24
C ALA A 107 -8.57 -13.28 -6.68
N GLY A 108 -9.53 -13.59 -7.54
CA GLY A 108 -10.69 -14.41 -7.18
C GLY A 108 -11.99 -13.85 -7.74
N GLY A 109 -13.10 -14.17 -7.07
CA GLY A 109 -14.41 -13.74 -7.52
C GLY A 109 -14.69 -14.10 -8.98
N LYS A 110 -15.51 -13.30 -9.64
CA LYS A 110 -15.78 -13.44 -11.08
C LYS A 110 -14.62 -12.95 -11.95
N GLN A 111 -13.85 -12.00 -11.45
CA GLN A 111 -12.68 -11.42 -12.14
C GLN A 111 -11.72 -10.86 -11.09
N ASP A 112 -10.44 -10.81 -11.41
CA ASP A 112 -9.47 -10.10 -10.61
C ASP A 112 -9.76 -8.59 -10.61
N ARG A 113 -9.49 -7.93 -9.47
CA ARG A 113 -9.79 -6.51 -9.26
C ARG A 113 -8.57 -5.75 -8.80
N VAL A 114 -8.41 -4.53 -9.33
CA VAL A 114 -7.43 -3.55 -8.86
C VAL A 114 -8.10 -2.60 -7.88
N MET A 115 -7.49 -2.38 -6.74
CA MET A 115 -7.94 -1.37 -5.77
C MET A 115 -7.83 0.03 -6.36
N GLY A 116 -8.92 0.78 -6.33
CA GLY A 116 -9.01 2.11 -6.93
C GLY A 116 -8.50 3.23 -6.03
N GLN A 117 -8.38 2.98 -4.74
CA GLN A 117 -8.02 3.99 -3.75
C GLN A 117 -7.25 3.39 -2.57
N ASP A 118 -6.52 4.25 -1.86
CA ASP A 118 -5.89 3.88 -0.60
C ASP A 118 -6.96 3.79 0.50
N VAL A 119 -6.92 2.73 1.30
CA VAL A 119 -7.88 2.48 2.40
C VAL A 119 -7.16 2.02 3.64
N LEU A 120 -7.51 2.60 4.79
CA LEU A 120 -7.13 2.10 6.11
C LEU A 120 -8.38 1.51 6.78
N LEU A 121 -8.37 0.20 6.96
CA LEU A 121 -9.43 -0.51 7.67
C LEU A 121 -9.05 -0.64 9.14
N LYS A 122 -9.85 -0.03 10.01
CA LYS A 122 -9.70 -0.20 11.46
C LYS A 122 -9.92 -1.65 11.87
N PRO A 123 -9.42 -2.08 13.04
CA PRO A 123 -9.79 -3.35 13.62
C PRO A 123 -11.31 -3.54 13.64
N HIS A 124 -11.79 -4.72 13.22
CA HIS A 124 -13.22 -5.06 13.17
C HIS A 124 -14.07 -3.98 12.49
N SER A 125 -13.64 -3.56 11.30
CA SER A 125 -14.22 -2.42 10.57
C SER A 125 -15.70 -2.60 10.22
N GLY A 126 -16.23 -3.83 10.30
CA GLY A 126 -17.45 -4.18 9.59
C GLY A 126 -17.23 -4.11 8.07
N LYS A 127 -18.34 -4.16 7.34
CA LYS A 127 -18.32 -4.15 5.87
C LYS A 127 -18.12 -2.73 5.34
N VAL A 128 -17.06 -2.56 4.55
CA VAL A 128 -16.69 -1.29 3.89
C VAL A 128 -16.71 -1.49 2.40
N GLN A 129 -17.37 -0.58 1.70
CA GLN A 129 -17.39 -0.58 0.23
C GLN A 129 -16.15 0.14 -0.30
N VAL A 130 -15.46 -0.50 -1.24
CA VAL A 130 -14.23 0.02 -1.85
C VAL A 130 -14.35 -0.01 -3.37
N SER A 131 -13.98 1.08 -4.01
CA SER A 131 -13.96 1.19 -5.47
C SER A 131 -12.83 0.36 -6.07
N VAL A 132 -13.14 -0.37 -7.14
CA VAL A 132 -12.19 -1.26 -7.82
C VAL A 132 -12.37 -1.17 -9.33
N PHE A 133 -11.36 -1.64 -10.06
CA PHE A 133 -11.37 -1.75 -11.52
C PHE A 133 -11.15 -3.20 -11.95
N CYS A 134 -11.81 -3.59 -13.03
CA CYS A 134 -11.60 -4.89 -13.67
C CYS A 134 -10.26 -4.89 -14.43
N VAL A 135 -9.47 -5.94 -14.30
CA VAL A 135 -8.20 -6.11 -15.04
C VAL A 135 -8.15 -7.32 -15.94
N GLU A 136 -9.20 -8.13 -15.90
CA GLU A 136 -9.27 -9.36 -16.67
C GLU A 136 -10.40 -9.26 -17.70
N HIS A 137 -10.09 -9.43 -18.97
CA HIS A 137 -11.07 -9.42 -20.03
C HIS A 137 -11.61 -10.83 -20.26
N GLY A 138 -12.92 -11.02 -20.17
CA GLY A 138 -13.62 -12.22 -20.62
C GLY A 138 -13.91 -13.30 -19.59
N ARG A 139 -13.39 -13.25 -18.37
CA ARG A 139 -13.79 -14.17 -17.29
C ARG A 139 -14.93 -13.57 -16.47
N TRP A 140 -16.11 -14.19 -16.56
CA TRP A 140 -17.30 -13.79 -15.79
C TRP A 140 -17.83 -14.91 -14.89
N THR A 141 -17.06 -16.00 -14.74
CA THR A 141 -17.41 -17.13 -13.89
C THR A 141 -16.57 -17.11 -12.62
N PRO A 142 -17.17 -17.35 -11.45
CA PRO A 142 -16.41 -17.43 -10.21
C PRO A 142 -15.33 -18.50 -10.28
N ASN A 143 -14.12 -18.17 -9.84
CA ASN A 143 -13.10 -19.17 -9.57
C ASN A 143 -13.52 -20.00 -8.36
N GLY A 144 -13.04 -21.21 -8.16
CA GLY A 144 -13.45 -22.19 -7.16
C GLY A 144 -13.68 -21.71 -5.71
N THR A 145 -13.44 -20.42 -5.42
CA THR A 145 -13.74 -19.72 -4.16
C THR A 145 -15.09 -19.00 -4.17
N GLY A 146 -15.92 -19.18 -5.22
CA GLY A 146 -17.20 -18.49 -5.36
C GLY A 146 -17.01 -16.98 -5.61
N TYR A 147 -17.65 -16.15 -4.81
CA TYR A 147 -17.61 -14.69 -4.92
C TYR A 147 -16.55 -14.04 -4.02
N GLN A 148 -15.67 -14.83 -3.42
CA GLN A 148 -14.62 -14.37 -2.52
C GLN A 148 -13.29 -14.19 -3.25
N PHE A 149 -12.53 -13.21 -2.79
CA PHE A 149 -11.16 -12.97 -3.23
C PHE A 149 -10.20 -13.44 -2.13
N THR A 150 -9.41 -14.45 -2.45
CA THR A 150 -8.48 -15.06 -1.49
C THR A 150 -7.02 -14.93 -1.92
N GLY A 151 -6.79 -14.49 -3.16
CA GLY A 151 -5.47 -14.32 -3.73
C GLY A 151 -5.02 -12.86 -3.77
N TYR A 152 -3.69 -12.69 -3.77
CA TYR A 152 -3.01 -11.43 -4.02
C TYR A 152 -2.10 -11.58 -5.24
N SER A 153 -2.32 -10.78 -6.28
CA SER A 153 -1.58 -10.87 -7.55
C SER A 153 -0.49 -9.81 -7.72
N GLY A 154 -0.30 -8.96 -6.71
CA GLY A 154 0.73 -7.92 -6.76
C GLY A 154 0.19 -6.51 -6.90
N VAL A 155 0.99 -5.63 -7.46
CA VAL A 155 0.65 -4.21 -7.67
C VAL A 155 0.75 -3.91 -9.16
N THR A 156 -0.23 -3.21 -9.71
CA THR A 156 -0.22 -2.79 -11.11
C THR A 156 0.86 -1.75 -11.38
N THR A 157 1.32 -1.67 -12.64
CA THR A 157 2.23 -0.62 -13.09
C THR A 157 1.59 0.76 -12.97
N GLY A 158 2.41 1.81 -12.84
CA GLY A 158 1.92 3.19 -12.73
C GLY A 158 1.05 3.63 -13.93
N SER A 159 1.33 3.11 -15.13
CA SER A 159 0.53 3.37 -16.34
C SER A 159 -0.89 2.80 -16.24
N VAL A 160 -1.01 1.54 -15.81
CA VAL A 160 -2.32 0.88 -15.61
C VAL A 160 -3.11 1.57 -14.51
N ARG A 161 -2.46 1.95 -13.41
CA ARG A 161 -3.06 2.69 -12.31
C ARG A 161 -3.62 4.04 -12.76
N LYS A 162 -2.84 4.77 -13.57
CA LYS A 162 -3.28 6.06 -14.12
C LYS A 162 -4.50 5.91 -15.02
N GLN A 163 -4.54 4.90 -15.90
CA GLN A 163 -5.70 4.61 -16.74
C GLN A 163 -6.93 4.23 -15.93
N ALA A 164 -6.77 3.42 -14.89
CA ALA A 164 -7.86 3.00 -14.02
C ALA A 164 -8.50 4.16 -13.24
N VAL A 165 -7.74 5.22 -12.93
CA VAL A 165 -8.26 6.39 -12.19
C VAL A 165 -8.89 7.44 -13.11
N VAL A 166 -8.48 7.50 -14.38
CA VAL A 166 -8.91 8.55 -15.34
C VAL A 166 -10.04 8.05 -16.25
N GLY A 167 -10.21 6.74 -16.42
CA GLY A 167 -11.27 6.09 -17.20
C GLY A 167 -12.51 5.88 -16.39
#